data_39bc6b7b79a2635626ef093c016b802a
#
_entry.id   39bc6b7b79a2635626ef093c016b802a
#
_cell.length_a   1.000
_cell.length_b   1.000
_cell.length_c   1.000
_cell.angle_alpha   90.00
_cell.angle_beta   90.00
_cell.angle_gamma   90.00
#
_symmetry.space_group_name_H-M   'P 1'
#
loop_
_entity.id
_entity.type
_entity.pdbx_description
1 polymer ?
#
loop_
_entity_poly.entity_id
_entity_poly.type
_entity_poly.pdbx_seq_one_letter_code
_entity_poly.pdbx_strand_id
1 'polypeptide(L)'
;MYIVLGASGNIGSAVVNHLSATREKVIGVLHSRDHANDLSRKNVEPVMVDVNDVDALRAVLKRGTRALLLNPPAAPSSDTNAVELASARSIAAALENSGLEKVVVVSTYGAQPGDGIGDLSVLYEF
;
A
#
# COMPACT_ATOMS: atom_id res chain seq x y z
N MET A 1 0.57 9.96 -12.77
CA MET A 1 -0.48 9.28 -11.96
C MET A 1 0.17 8.70 -10.71
N TYR A 2 -0.48 8.91 -9.59
CA TYR A 2 -0.04 8.43 -8.28
C TYR A 2 -0.79 7.15 -7.91
N ILE A 3 -0.11 6.21 -7.27
CA ILE A 3 -0.70 4.99 -6.71
C ILE A 3 -0.60 5.07 -5.19
N VAL A 4 -1.68 4.83 -4.47
CA VAL A 4 -1.71 4.86 -3.01
C VAL A 4 -2.23 3.52 -2.50
N LEU A 5 -1.36 2.71 -1.89
CA LEU A 5 -1.77 1.50 -1.18
C LEU A 5 -2.40 1.86 0.17
N GLY A 6 -3.37 1.08 0.60
CA GLY A 6 -4.08 1.34 1.84
C GLY A 6 -4.88 2.64 1.82
N ALA A 7 -5.47 2.97 0.67
CA ALA A 7 -6.10 4.26 0.41
C ALA A 7 -7.29 4.60 1.32
N SER A 8 -7.90 3.61 1.96
CA SER A 8 -8.99 3.80 2.94
C SER A 8 -8.51 3.97 4.39
N GLY A 9 -7.25 3.69 4.67
CA GLY A 9 -6.67 3.87 6.01
C GLY A 9 -6.34 5.33 6.33
N ASN A 10 -5.90 5.59 7.57
CA ASN A 10 -5.64 6.95 8.05
C ASN A 10 -4.58 7.68 7.21
N ILE A 11 -3.46 7.05 6.94
CA ILE A 11 -2.37 7.64 6.14
C ILE A 11 -2.77 7.73 4.68
N GLY A 12 -3.23 6.62 4.10
CA GLY A 12 -3.58 6.55 2.69
C GLY A 12 -4.68 7.53 2.30
N SER A 13 -5.74 7.65 3.09
CA SER A 13 -6.84 8.58 2.83
C SER A 13 -6.40 10.04 2.91
N ALA A 14 -5.52 10.38 3.84
CA ALA A 14 -4.96 11.72 3.94
C ALA A 14 -4.15 12.09 2.70
N VAL A 15 -3.33 11.16 2.19
CA VAL A 15 -2.55 11.35 0.97
C VAL A 15 -3.45 11.46 -0.25
N VAL A 16 -4.45 10.58 -0.39
CA VAL A 16 -5.43 10.64 -1.50
C VAL A 16 -6.16 11.97 -1.48
N ASN A 17 -6.60 12.45 -0.32
CA ASN A 17 -7.28 13.73 -0.18
C ASN A 17 -6.42 14.89 -0.63
N HIS A 18 -5.15 14.91 -0.21
CA HIS A 18 -4.22 15.97 -0.59
C HIS A 18 -3.94 15.97 -2.10
N LEU A 19 -3.60 14.82 -2.68
CA LEU A 19 -3.35 14.68 -4.10
C LEU A 19 -4.58 15.03 -4.96
N SER A 20 -5.76 14.60 -4.51
CA SER A 20 -7.01 14.94 -5.18
C SER A 20 -7.28 16.45 -5.17
N ALA A 21 -6.99 17.13 -4.07
CA ALA A 21 -7.15 18.59 -3.96
C ALA A 21 -6.20 19.35 -4.89
N THR A 22 -5.02 18.81 -5.17
CA THR A 22 -4.06 19.37 -6.13
C THR A 22 -4.33 18.95 -7.57
N ARG A 23 -5.47 18.30 -7.84
CA ARG A 23 -5.92 17.83 -9.15
C ARG A 23 -5.04 16.74 -9.79
N GLU A 24 -4.22 16.08 -9.00
CA GLU A 24 -3.44 14.94 -9.46
C GLU A 24 -4.35 13.73 -9.70
N LYS A 25 -4.00 12.91 -10.67
CA LYS A 25 -4.70 11.65 -10.91
C LYS A 25 -4.16 10.60 -9.96
N VAL A 26 -5.06 9.94 -9.24
CA VAL A 26 -4.73 8.98 -8.18
C VAL A 26 -5.47 7.66 -8.40
N ILE A 27 -4.76 6.56 -8.26
CA ILE A 27 -5.36 5.23 -8.06
C ILE A 27 -5.25 4.92 -6.56
N GLY A 28 -6.41 4.79 -5.91
CA GLY A 28 -6.49 4.35 -4.52
C GLY A 28 -6.69 2.84 -4.45
N VAL A 29 -5.68 2.11 -4.00
CA VAL A 29 -5.74 0.64 -3.88
C VAL A 29 -6.39 0.25 -2.56
N LEU A 30 -7.43 -0.57 -2.66
CA LEU A 30 -8.25 -1.06 -1.56
C LEU A 30 -8.20 -2.59 -1.50
N HIS A 31 -8.37 -3.16 -0.32
CA HIS A 31 -8.55 -4.61 -0.15
C HIS A 31 -10.02 -5.04 -0.10
N SER A 32 -10.95 -4.10 0.13
CA SER A 32 -12.39 -4.37 0.12
C SER A 32 -13.18 -3.25 -0.56
N ARG A 33 -14.42 -3.56 -0.98
CA ARG A 33 -15.31 -2.59 -1.64
C ARG A 33 -15.98 -1.61 -0.67
N ASP A 34 -15.94 -1.88 0.62
CA ASP A 34 -16.71 -1.16 1.62
C ASP A 34 -16.38 0.34 1.66
N HIS A 35 -15.17 0.71 1.28
CA HIS A 35 -14.69 2.09 1.25
C HIS A 35 -14.48 2.67 -0.16
N ALA A 36 -14.89 1.95 -1.20
CA ALA A 36 -14.68 2.42 -2.58
C ALA A 36 -15.44 3.72 -2.87
N ASN A 37 -16.63 3.87 -2.32
CA ASN A 37 -17.45 5.07 -2.49
C ASN A 37 -16.84 6.30 -1.79
N ASP A 38 -16.15 6.11 -0.68
CA ASP A 38 -15.50 7.19 0.08
C ASP A 38 -14.35 7.82 -0.70
N LEU A 39 -13.75 7.05 -1.63
CA LEU A 39 -12.66 7.51 -2.49
C LEU A 39 -13.12 7.98 -3.87
N SER A 40 -14.39 7.76 -4.22
CA SER A 40 -14.91 8.07 -5.56
C SER A 40 -14.96 9.59 -5.77
N ARG A 41 -14.01 10.11 -6.54
CA ARG A 41 -13.89 11.50 -6.94
C ARG A 41 -13.47 11.57 -8.41
N LYS A 42 -13.67 12.73 -9.04
CA LYS A 42 -13.40 12.91 -10.46
C LYS A 42 -11.97 12.51 -10.90
N ASN A 43 -10.98 12.68 -10.02
CA ASN A 43 -9.56 12.39 -10.29
C ASN A 43 -8.99 11.25 -9.47
N VAL A 44 -9.84 10.50 -8.75
CA VAL A 44 -9.45 9.33 -7.94
C VAL A 44 -10.18 8.11 -8.45
N GLU A 45 -9.43 7.08 -8.82
CA GLU A 45 -9.95 5.77 -9.21
C GLU A 45 -9.72 4.77 -8.10
N PRO A 46 -10.77 4.26 -7.44
CA PRO A 46 -10.64 3.16 -6.50
C PRO A 46 -10.42 1.84 -7.26
N VAL A 47 -9.38 1.10 -6.88
CA VAL A 47 -9.07 -0.21 -7.47
C VAL A 47 -8.90 -1.23 -6.36
N MET A 48 -9.61 -2.35 -6.48
CA MET A 48 -9.46 -3.46 -5.53
C MET A 48 -8.38 -4.41 -5.99
N VAL A 49 -7.40 -4.64 -5.12
CA VAL A 49 -6.34 -5.63 -5.32
C VAL A 49 -5.96 -6.24 -3.98
N ASP A 50 -5.80 -7.55 -3.96
CA ASP A 50 -5.11 -8.25 -2.88
C ASP A 50 -3.60 -8.00 -3.05
N VAL A 51 -2.96 -7.44 -2.05
CA VAL A 51 -1.51 -7.17 -2.08
C VAL A 51 -0.66 -8.45 -2.19
N ASN A 52 -1.24 -9.60 -1.86
CA ASN A 52 -0.60 -10.91 -2.01
C ASN A 52 -0.69 -11.46 -3.45
N ASP A 53 -1.53 -10.89 -4.29
CA ASP A 53 -1.55 -11.17 -5.73
C ASP A 53 -0.51 -10.27 -6.44
N VAL A 54 0.71 -10.78 -6.53
CA VAL A 54 1.87 -10.05 -7.07
C VAL A 54 1.62 -9.53 -8.48
N ASP A 55 1.03 -10.36 -9.34
CA ASP A 55 0.82 -9.98 -10.75
C ASP A 55 -0.28 -8.94 -10.90
N ALA A 56 -1.39 -9.08 -10.16
CA ALA A 56 -2.46 -8.09 -10.14
C ALA A 56 -1.97 -6.75 -9.57
N LEU A 57 -1.20 -6.77 -8.48
CA LEU A 57 -0.63 -5.56 -7.91
C LEU A 57 0.37 -4.90 -8.86
N ARG A 58 1.27 -5.68 -9.48
CA ARG A 58 2.20 -5.17 -10.48
C ARG A 58 1.48 -4.51 -11.66
N ALA A 59 0.39 -5.10 -12.14
CA ALA A 59 -0.41 -4.52 -13.22
C ALA A 59 -0.98 -3.14 -12.84
N VAL A 60 -1.40 -2.96 -11.61
CA VAL A 60 -1.85 -1.65 -11.11
C VAL A 60 -0.67 -0.68 -10.97
N LEU A 61 0.46 -1.11 -10.41
CA LEU A 61 1.65 -0.28 -10.23
C LEU A 61 2.20 0.25 -11.57
N LYS A 62 2.13 -0.56 -12.63
CA LYS A 62 2.53 -0.15 -13.99
C LYS A 62 1.72 1.02 -14.57
N ARG A 63 0.55 1.31 -14.02
CA ARG A 63 -0.30 2.41 -14.45
C ARG A 63 0.14 3.76 -13.90
N GLY A 64 1.01 3.77 -12.89
CA GLY A 64 1.48 4.98 -12.23
C GLY A 64 2.95 5.29 -12.48
N THR A 65 3.38 6.45 -12.02
CA THR A 65 4.78 6.90 -12.02
C THR A 65 5.34 7.06 -10.62
N ARG A 66 4.47 7.25 -9.62
CA ARG A 66 4.84 7.42 -8.21
C ARG A 66 3.88 6.64 -7.33
N ALA A 67 4.39 6.06 -6.26
CA ALA A 67 3.55 5.29 -5.33
C ALA A 67 3.86 5.58 -3.87
N LEU A 68 2.81 5.57 -3.05
CA LEU A 68 2.90 5.38 -1.61
C LEU A 68 2.61 3.92 -1.30
N LEU A 69 3.56 3.25 -0.66
CA LEU A 69 3.47 1.86 -0.25
C LEU A 69 3.32 1.77 1.25
N LEU A 70 2.35 1.01 1.65
CA LEU A 70 2.00 0.76 3.04
C LEU A 70 1.77 -0.74 3.19
N ASN A 71 2.49 -1.37 4.10
CA ASN A 71 2.25 -2.78 4.42
C ASN A 71 0.98 -2.89 5.27
N PRO A 72 -0.06 -3.61 4.82
CA PRO A 72 -1.32 -3.69 5.56
C PRO A 72 -1.13 -4.48 6.86
N PRO A 73 -1.76 -4.06 7.96
CA PRO A 73 -1.74 -4.82 9.20
C PRO A 73 -2.53 -6.13 9.06
N ALA A 74 -2.02 -7.18 9.68
CA ALA A 74 -2.72 -8.46 9.75
C ALA A 74 -3.83 -8.43 10.83
N ALA A 75 -4.82 -9.33 10.68
CA ALA A 75 -5.84 -9.51 11.71
C ALA A 75 -5.19 -9.97 13.03
N PRO A 76 -5.59 -9.38 14.19
CA PRO A 76 -5.00 -9.73 15.49
C PRO A 76 -5.12 -11.21 15.86
N SER A 77 -6.09 -11.92 15.27
CA SER A 77 -6.30 -13.36 15.48
C SER A 77 -5.36 -14.26 14.68
N SER A 78 -4.55 -13.70 13.79
CA SER A 78 -3.60 -14.44 12.95
C SER A 78 -2.17 -14.36 13.52
N ASP A 79 -1.25 -15.14 12.93
CA ASP A 79 0.18 -14.89 13.09
C ASP A 79 0.54 -13.61 12.34
N THR A 80 0.49 -12.47 13.04
CA THR A 80 0.65 -11.14 12.43
C THR A 80 1.99 -10.98 11.76
N ASN A 81 3.07 -11.49 12.35
CA ASN A 81 4.41 -11.39 11.76
C ASN A 81 4.50 -12.17 10.44
N ALA A 82 4.01 -13.41 10.41
CA ALA A 82 4.04 -14.22 9.20
C ALA A 82 3.20 -13.60 8.08
N VAL A 83 1.98 -13.13 8.38
CA VAL A 83 1.07 -12.53 7.41
C VAL A 83 1.63 -11.20 6.88
N GLU A 84 2.10 -10.33 7.75
CA GLU A 84 2.63 -9.02 7.37
C GLU A 84 3.95 -9.13 6.61
N LEU A 85 4.82 -10.08 6.97
CA LEU A 85 6.05 -10.34 6.22
C LEU A 85 5.74 -10.89 4.82
N ALA A 86 4.75 -11.76 4.68
CA ALA A 86 4.29 -12.26 3.38
C ALA A 86 3.78 -11.12 2.49
N SER A 87 2.96 -10.21 3.04
CA SER A 87 2.46 -9.03 2.33
C SER A 87 3.60 -8.10 1.91
N ALA A 88 4.56 -7.84 2.80
CA ALA A 88 5.73 -7.01 2.51
C ALA A 88 6.55 -7.58 1.34
N ARG A 89 6.80 -8.88 1.35
CA ARG A 89 7.51 -9.58 0.26
C ARG A 89 6.75 -9.53 -1.07
N SER A 90 5.42 -9.70 -1.02
CA SER A 90 4.57 -9.62 -2.20
C SER A 90 4.58 -8.22 -2.81
N ILE A 91 4.50 -7.17 -1.98
CA ILE A 91 4.59 -5.78 -2.44
C ILE A 91 5.97 -5.52 -3.06
N ALA A 92 7.05 -5.94 -2.42
CA ALA A 92 8.41 -5.81 -2.96
C ALA A 92 8.55 -6.52 -4.32
N ALA A 93 8.04 -7.74 -4.44
CA ALA A 93 8.05 -8.48 -5.70
C ALA A 93 7.22 -7.77 -6.80
N ALA A 94 6.09 -7.17 -6.45
CA ALA A 94 5.26 -6.43 -7.39
C ALA A 94 5.94 -5.14 -7.91
N LEU A 95 6.85 -4.55 -7.12
CA LEU A 95 7.65 -3.39 -7.53
C LEU A 95 8.63 -3.72 -8.65
N GLU A 96 9.14 -4.93 -8.69
CA GLU A 96 10.07 -5.35 -9.74
C GLU A 96 9.42 -5.20 -11.12
N ASN A 97 10.08 -4.48 -12.00
CA ASN A 97 9.61 -4.19 -13.36
C ASN A 97 8.25 -3.43 -13.40
N SER A 98 7.88 -2.73 -12.34
CA SER A 98 6.66 -1.89 -12.30
C SER A 98 6.78 -0.61 -13.13
N GLY A 99 8.01 -0.13 -13.36
CA GLY A 99 8.25 1.11 -14.09
C GLY A 99 8.02 2.38 -13.25
N LEU A 100 7.80 2.26 -11.95
CA LEU A 100 7.67 3.41 -11.05
C LEU A 100 8.98 4.21 -10.96
N GLU A 101 8.88 5.51 -11.03
CA GLU A 101 10.03 6.42 -10.93
C GLU A 101 10.39 6.76 -9.48
N LYS A 102 9.37 6.84 -8.62
CA LYS A 102 9.54 7.15 -7.19
C LYS A 102 8.56 6.38 -6.34
N VAL A 103 9.05 5.91 -5.21
CA VAL A 103 8.26 5.24 -4.17
C VAL A 103 8.51 5.89 -2.82
N VAL A 104 7.46 6.05 -2.05
CA VAL A 104 7.51 6.38 -0.64
C VAL A 104 6.99 5.17 0.13
N VAL A 105 7.77 4.67 1.05
CA VAL A 105 7.42 3.50 1.87
C VAL A 105 7.16 3.98 3.29
N VAL A 106 6.03 3.57 3.85
CA VAL A 106 5.70 3.86 5.26
C VAL A 106 6.42 2.87 6.15
N SER A 107 7.27 3.38 7.03
CA SER A 107 7.95 2.62 8.06
C SER A 107 7.63 3.21 9.44
N THR A 108 8.36 2.81 10.47
CA THR A 108 8.17 3.31 11.84
C THR A 108 9.50 3.62 12.49
N TYR A 109 9.46 4.53 13.46
CA TYR A 109 10.61 4.77 14.33
C TYR A 109 10.88 3.52 15.18
N GLY A 110 12.14 3.08 15.21
CA GLY A 110 12.54 1.88 15.94
C GLY A 110 12.44 0.58 15.11
N ALA A 111 12.11 0.65 13.81
CA ALA A 111 12.21 -0.51 12.93
C ALA A 111 13.63 -1.10 12.99
N GLN A 112 13.74 -2.38 13.36
CA GLN A 112 15.00 -3.07 13.59
C GLN A 112 14.85 -4.58 13.45
N PRO A 113 15.92 -5.33 13.15
CA PRO A 113 15.87 -6.78 13.17
C PRO A 113 15.72 -7.28 14.61
N GLY A 114 15.04 -8.40 14.81
CA GLY A 114 14.89 -9.02 16.12
C GLY A 114 13.66 -9.89 16.23
N ASP A 115 13.64 -10.71 17.27
CA ASP A 115 12.52 -11.61 17.58
C ASP A 115 11.65 -11.02 18.70
N GLY A 116 10.34 -11.28 18.64
CA GLY A 116 9.39 -10.88 19.67
C GLY A 116 9.13 -9.38 19.80
N ILE A 117 9.47 -8.60 18.79
CA ILE A 117 9.27 -7.13 18.74
C ILE A 117 8.15 -6.71 17.77
N GLY A 118 7.36 -7.69 17.28
CA GLY A 118 6.21 -7.43 16.43
C GLY A 118 6.55 -6.68 15.14
N ASP A 119 5.74 -5.68 14.82
CA ASP A 119 5.82 -4.92 13.57
C ASP A 119 7.16 -4.21 13.34
N LEU A 120 7.95 -4.00 14.39
CA LEU A 120 9.26 -3.35 14.24
C LEU A 120 10.21 -4.17 13.37
N SER A 121 10.18 -5.51 13.48
CA SER A 121 10.98 -6.38 12.63
C SER A 121 10.43 -6.48 11.21
N VAL A 122 9.12 -6.55 11.05
CA VAL A 122 8.47 -6.62 9.73
C VAL A 122 8.70 -5.34 8.94
N LEU A 123 8.53 -4.18 9.55
CA LEU A 123 8.76 -2.88 8.90
C LEU A 123 10.24 -2.60 8.61
N TYR A 124 11.15 -3.27 9.31
CA TYR A 124 12.56 -3.25 8.97
C TYR A 124 12.84 -4.00 7.65
N GLU A 125 12.17 -5.15 7.45
CA GLU A 125 12.29 -5.94 6.22
C GLU A 125 11.59 -5.30 5.01
N PHE A 126 10.53 -4.53 5.26
CA PHE A 126 9.74 -3.86 4.23
C PHE A 126 10.46 -2.65 3.63
#